data_087b088a4a5b5b1efea34cfd71a5365a
#
_entry.id   087b088a4a5b5b1efea34cfd71a5365a
#
_cell.length_a   1.000
_cell.length_b   1.000
_cell.length_c   1.000
_cell.angle_alpha   90.00
_cell.angle_beta   90.00
_cell.angle_gamma   90.00
#
_symmetry.space_group_name_H-M   'P 1'
#
loop_
_entity.id
_entity.type
_entity.pdbx_description
1 polymer ?
#
loop_
_entity_poly.entity_id
_entity_poly.type
_entity_poly.pdbx_seq_one_letter_code
_entity_poly.pdbx_strand_id
1 'polypeptide(L)' 'MNKETKLDIRSVAPAKRRRLIFDWLDRFLHGEAFIFVNHHYPKALYYQFQAERPRKFAWEYVEANPETWPVRIGRN' A
#
# COMPACT_ATOMS: atom_id res chain seq x y z
N MET A 1 -19.93 1.92 -8.68
CA MET A 1 -19.56 1.98 -7.25
C MET A 1 -18.21 1.32 -7.05
N ASN A 2 -17.31 2.06 -6.49
CA ASN A 2 -15.94 1.56 -6.33
C ASN A 2 -15.80 0.83 -5.02
N LYS A 3 -15.52 -0.46 -5.11
CA LYS A 3 -15.13 -1.22 -3.95
C LYS A 3 -13.64 -1.11 -3.78
N GLU A 4 -13.21 -0.60 -2.64
CA GLU A 4 -11.79 -0.57 -2.35
C GLU A 4 -11.33 -1.99 -2.01
N THR A 5 -10.29 -2.43 -2.69
CA THR A 5 -9.69 -3.73 -2.42
C THR A 5 -8.77 -3.61 -1.22
N LYS A 6 -8.90 -4.55 -0.30
CA LYS A 6 -8.00 -4.61 0.86
C LYS A 6 -6.97 -5.71 0.65
N LEU A 7 -5.72 -5.38 0.94
CA LEU A 7 -4.61 -6.32 0.92
C LEU A 7 -4.06 -6.43 2.34
N ASP A 8 -4.34 -7.53 2.99
CA ASP A 8 -3.83 -7.78 4.34
C ASP A 8 -2.51 -8.53 4.25
N ILE A 9 -1.41 -7.83 4.56
CA ILE A 9 -0.07 -8.41 4.46
C ILE A 9 0.46 -8.93 5.78
N ARG A 10 -0.37 -8.94 6.84
CA ARG A 10 0.08 -9.39 8.16
C ARG A 10 0.48 -10.85 8.18
N SER A 11 -0.13 -11.67 7.34
CA SER A 11 0.20 -13.09 7.24
C SER A 11 1.25 -13.40 6.18
N VAL A 12 1.71 -12.40 5.44
CA VAL A 12 2.70 -12.57 4.39
C VAL A 12 4.10 -12.46 4.98
N ALA A 13 5.00 -13.37 4.58
CA ALA A 13 6.38 -13.32 5.03
C ALA A 13 7.02 -11.95 4.73
N PRO A 14 7.75 -11.36 5.68
CA PRO A 14 8.30 -10.00 5.49
C PRO A 14 9.11 -9.82 4.20
N ALA A 15 9.86 -10.84 3.81
CA ALA A 15 10.67 -10.77 2.60
C ALA A 15 9.82 -10.66 1.32
N LYS A 16 8.54 -11.05 1.38
CA LYS A 16 7.65 -11.02 0.22
C LYS A 16 6.69 -9.84 0.20
N ARG A 17 6.57 -9.13 1.32
CA ARG A 17 5.58 -8.05 1.45
C ARG A 17 5.82 -6.92 0.47
N ARG A 18 7.06 -6.46 0.40
CA ARG A 18 7.41 -5.35 -0.47
C ARG A 18 7.07 -5.65 -1.92
N ARG A 19 7.50 -6.82 -2.40
CA ARG A 19 7.26 -7.23 -3.77
C ARG A 19 5.77 -7.32 -4.07
N LEU A 20 5.01 -7.89 -3.15
CA LEU A 20 3.57 -8.04 -3.31
C LEU A 20 2.89 -6.67 -3.46
N ILE A 21 3.25 -5.72 -2.62
CA ILE A 21 2.64 -4.38 -2.66
C ILE A 21 3.01 -3.65 -3.94
N PHE A 22 4.26 -3.74 -4.38
CA PHE A 22 4.68 -3.14 -5.64
C PHE A 22 3.97 -3.78 -6.84
N ASP A 23 3.82 -5.10 -6.82
CA ASP A 23 3.10 -5.80 -7.89
C ASP A 23 1.65 -5.36 -7.96
N TRP A 24 1.01 -5.15 -6.82
CA TRP A 24 -0.36 -4.65 -6.78
C TRP A 24 -0.45 -3.26 -7.38
N LEU A 25 0.44 -2.36 -6.98
CA LEU A 25 0.42 -1.01 -7.52
C LEU A 25 0.61 -1.03 -9.03
N ASP A 26 1.55 -1.82 -9.50
CA ASP A 26 1.85 -1.89 -10.94
C ASP A 26 0.71 -2.48 -11.77
N ARG A 27 -0.15 -3.31 -11.16
CA ARG A 27 -1.32 -3.87 -11.84
C ARG A 27 -2.49 -2.91 -11.89
N PHE A 28 -2.56 -1.95 -10.98
CA PHE A 28 -3.70 -1.07 -10.88
C PHE A 28 -3.65 -0.04 -12.01
N LEU A 29 -4.83 0.29 -12.51
CA LEU A 29 -4.96 1.31 -13.53
C LEU A 29 -4.96 2.70 -12.89
N HIS A 30 -4.70 3.70 -13.71
CA HIS A 30 -4.76 5.09 -13.31
C HIS A 30 -6.10 5.39 -12.62
N GLY A 31 -6.03 5.96 -11.44
CA GLY A 31 -7.21 6.30 -10.66
C GLY A 31 -7.71 5.21 -9.74
N GLU A 32 -7.19 4.00 -9.85
CA GLU A 32 -7.57 2.92 -8.93
C GLU A 32 -6.74 2.99 -7.65
N ALA A 33 -7.27 2.39 -6.58
CA ALA A 33 -6.60 2.37 -5.30
C ALA A 33 -6.89 1.09 -4.53
N PHE A 34 -6.00 0.76 -3.61
CA PHE A 34 -6.21 -0.34 -2.68
C PHE A 34 -5.76 0.09 -1.28
N ILE A 35 -6.28 -0.60 -0.27
CA ILE A 35 -5.87 -0.36 1.12
C ILE A 35 -5.06 -1.57 1.57
N PHE A 36 -3.85 -1.34 2.06
CA PHE A 36 -3.12 -2.44 2.67
C PHE A 36 -3.07 -2.28 4.18
N VAL A 37 -3.04 -3.42 4.86
CA VAL A 37 -3.06 -3.52 6.31
C VAL A 37 -1.75 -4.13 6.77
N ASN A 38 -1.09 -3.47 7.73
CA ASN A 38 0.20 -3.89 8.25
C ASN A 38 0.21 -3.78 9.77
N HIS A 39 1.11 -4.53 10.43
CA HIS A 39 1.31 -4.43 11.87
C HIS A 39 2.11 -3.22 12.29
N HIS A 40 2.94 -2.71 11.41
CA HIS A 40 3.91 -1.66 11.73
C HIS A 40 3.60 -0.39 10.97
N TYR A 41 4.04 0.72 11.52
CA TYR A 41 3.98 1.98 10.82
C TYR A 41 4.80 1.85 9.52
N PRO A 42 4.17 2.00 8.34
CA PRO A 42 4.81 1.64 7.06
C PRO A 42 5.66 2.74 6.46
N LYS A 43 6.48 3.38 7.27
CA LYS A 43 7.29 4.51 6.82
C LYS A 43 8.38 4.10 5.83
N ALA A 44 9.05 2.99 6.09
CA ALA A 44 10.10 2.51 5.19
C ALA A 44 9.55 2.18 3.81
N LEU A 45 8.37 1.60 3.75
CA LEU A 45 7.72 1.27 2.49
C LEU A 45 7.38 2.55 1.71
N TYR A 46 6.92 3.58 2.39
CA TYR A 46 6.63 4.85 1.76
C TYR A 46 7.87 5.43 1.06
N TYR A 47 9.02 5.41 1.74
CA TYR A 47 10.25 5.90 1.14
C TYR A 47 10.70 5.06 -0.04
N GLN A 48 10.50 3.74 0.03
CA GLN A 48 10.80 2.86 -1.09
C GLN A 48 9.92 3.18 -2.30
N PHE A 49 8.64 3.45 -2.06
CA PHE A 49 7.73 3.85 -3.15
C PHE A 49 8.17 5.15 -3.79
N GLN A 50 8.59 6.12 -2.97
CA GLN A 50 9.06 7.39 -3.50
C GLN A 50 10.32 7.23 -4.35
N ALA A 51 11.20 6.31 -3.96
CA ALA A 51 12.45 6.08 -4.69
C ALA A 51 12.21 5.33 -5.99
N GLU A 52 11.31 4.34 -6.00
CA GLU A 52 11.13 3.44 -7.14
C GLU A 52 9.94 3.78 -8.03
N ARG A 53 8.96 4.51 -7.51
CA ARG A 53 7.76 4.91 -8.27
C ARG A 53 7.44 6.38 -8.03
N PRO A 54 8.38 7.30 -8.25
CA PRO A 54 8.14 8.71 -7.98
C PRO A 54 6.97 9.24 -8.81
N ARG A 55 6.05 9.94 -8.15
CA ARG A 55 4.89 10.56 -8.78
C ARG A 55 3.89 9.58 -9.38
N LYS A 56 4.05 8.28 -9.15
CA LYS A 56 3.13 7.27 -9.71
C LYS A 56 2.14 6.74 -8.71
N PHE A 57 2.18 7.22 -7.48
CA PHE A 57 1.27 6.75 -6.44
C PHE A 57 0.82 7.90 -5.55
N ALA A 58 -0.34 7.70 -4.92
CA ALA A 58 -0.83 8.54 -3.84
C ALA A 58 -0.84 7.69 -2.57
N TRP A 59 -0.50 8.28 -1.44
CA TRP A 59 -0.35 7.58 -0.17
C TRP A 59 -1.17 8.30 0.89
N GLU A 60 -2.12 7.61 1.51
CA GLU A 60 -3.00 8.22 2.49
C GLU A 60 -3.22 7.28 3.67
N TYR A 61 -2.97 7.76 4.87
CA TYR A 61 -3.31 7.02 6.07
C TYR A 61 -4.81 7.12 6.30
N VAL A 62 -5.48 5.97 6.31
CA VAL A 62 -6.95 5.93 6.40
C VAL A 62 -7.40 6.21 7.83
N GLU A 63 -6.68 5.65 8.81
CA GLU A 63 -6.96 5.92 10.21
C GLU A 63 -5.72 5.65 11.06
N ALA A 64 -5.65 6.26 12.23
CA ALA A 64 -4.54 6.07 13.16
C ALA A 64 -4.82 4.84 14.04
N ASN A 65 -4.53 3.66 13.53
CA ASN A 65 -4.70 2.41 14.26
C ASN A 65 -3.34 1.71 14.36
N PRO A 66 -2.71 1.70 15.55
CA PRO A 66 -1.37 1.12 15.69
C PRO A 66 -1.30 -0.39 15.47
N GLU A 67 -2.43 -1.07 15.45
CA GLU A 67 -2.45 -2.51 15.19
C GLU A 67 -2.49 -2.85 13.71
N THR A 68 -3.06 -2.01 12.90
CA THR A 68 -3.30 -2.33 11.49
C THR A 68 -2.72 -1.32 10.51
N TRP A 69 -2.46 -0.08 10.92
CA TRP A 69 -1.91 0.97 10.08
C TRP A 69 -2.43 0.92 8.64
N PRO A 70 -3.75 1.05 8.44
CA PRO A 70 -4.31 0.94 7.09
C PRO A 70 -3.90 2.14 6.24
N VAL A 71 -3.39 1.84 5.05
CA VAL A 71 -2.92 2.87 4.11
C VAL A 71 -3.61 2.65 2.78
N ARG A 72 -4.20 3.71 2.24
CA ARG A 72 -4.72 3.68 0.88
C ARG A 72 -3.62 4.11 -0.07
N ILE A 73 -3.31 3.23 -1.01
CA ILE A 73 -2.35 3.52 -2.07
C ILE A 73 -3.11 3.60 -3.37
N GLY A 74 -3.03 4.77 -4.00
CA GLY A 74 -3.68 5.00 -5.27
C GLY A 74 -2.69 5.05 -6.41
N ARG A 75 -3.11 4.62 -7.58
CA ARG A 75 -2.32 4.73 -8.80
C ARG A 75 -2.62 6.06 -9.48
N ASN A 76 -1.61 6.90 -9.56
CA ASN A 76 -1.75 8.20 -10.24
C ASN A 76 -1.76 8.03 -11.76
#